data_5afb1116a96e640a644148f2c0653f9a
#
_entry.id   5afb1116a96e640a644148f2c0653f9a
#
_cell.length_a   1.000
_cell.length_b   1.000
_cell.length_c   1.000
_cell.angle_alpha   90.00
_cell.angle_beta   90.00
_cell.angle_gamma   90.00
#
_symmetry.space_group_name_H-M   'P 1'
#
loop_
_entity.id
_entity.type
_entity.pdbx_description
1 polymer ?
#
loop_
_entity_poly.entity_id
_entity_poly.type
_entity_poly.pdbx_seq_one_letter_code
_entity_poly.pdbx_strand_id
1 'polypeptide(L)'
;MATWSIDPGHSAVHFGVRHMMFTKVRGRFTRWSGELRFDPSDLPSSGVEITIDAGSIDTGDAQRDGHLKSADFLDTEKFPALTFRSTDVQDLGEGKLRVSGELTIHGVTRPVVLDAEYAGRVKDPWGNDRAGFAARTAIDRTDFGLRWNQALETGGLLVGNKVEIELELEAVAAAAKAA
;
A
#
# COMPACT_ATOMS: atom_id res chain seq x y z
N MET A 1 2.48 15.42 18.83
CA MET A 1 2.50 14.18 18.05
C MET A 1 3.79 14.11 17.26
N ALA A 2 4.50 12.99 17.34
CA ALA A 2 5.76 12.83 16.62
C ALA A 2 5.49 12.48 15.15
N THR A 3 6.28 13.06 14.26
CA THR A 3 6.32 12.66 12.84
C THR A 3 7.38 11.57 12.67
N TRP A 4 7.03 10.54 11.94
CA TRP A 4 7.88 9.41 11.65
C TRP A 4 8.05 9.31 10.13
N SER A 5 9.26 9.07 9.68
CA SER A 5 9.53 8.77 8.27
C SER A 5 9.49 7.26 8.06
N ILE A 6 8.78 6.83 7.03
CA ILE A 6 8.79 5.40 6.67
C ILE A 6 10.15 5.08 6.03
N ASP A 7 10.78 4.01 6.50
CA ASP A 7 12.06 3.52 5.97
C ASP A 7 11.79 2.57 4.78
N PRO A 8 12.00 3.01 3.53
CA PRO A 8 11.69 2.17 2.36
C PRO A 8 12.63 0.97 2.23
N GLY A 9 13.81 1.01 2.87
CA GLY A 9 14.75 -0.12 2.86
C GLY A 9 14.30 -1.31 3.71
N HIS A 10 13.42 -1.06 4.68
CA HIS A 10 12.88 -2.08 5.58
C HIS A 10 11.34 -2.14 5.53
N SER A 11 10.77 -1.65 4.46
CA SER A 11 9.33 -1.63 4.26
C SER A 11 8.97 -2.15 2.88
N ALA A 12 7.76 -2.65 2.71
CA ALA A 12 7.33 -3.24 1.44
C ALA A 12 5.85 -2.96 1.16
N VAL A 13 5.54 -2.74 -0.11
CA VAL A 13 4.18 -2.65 -0.65
C VAL A 13 4.00 -3.76 -1.65
N HIS A 14 3.22 -4.77 -1.28
CA HIS A 14 2.93 -5.96 -2.10
C HIS A 14 1.47 -6.02 -2.52
N PHE A 15 1.22 -6.69 -3.63
CA PHE A 15 -0.13 -7.01 -4.09
C PHE A 15 -0.18 -8.41 -4.71
N GLY A 16 -1.38 -8.95 -4.83
CA GLY A 16 -1.64 -10.22 -5.49
C GLY A 16 -2.97 -10.23 -6.22
N VAL A 17 -2.98 -10.83 -7.41
CA VAL A 17 -4.16 -10.96 -8.27
C VAL A 17 -4.24 -12.38 -8.83
N ARG A 18 -5.43 -12.97 -8.89
CA ARG A 18 -5.63 -14.28 -9.51
C ARG A 18 -5.44 -14.21 -11.02
N HIS A 19 -4.68 -15.17 -11.55
CA HIS A 19 -4.48 -15.38 -12.98
C HIS A 19 -5.16 -16.68 -13.40
N MET A 20 -5.99 -16.63 -14.43
CA MET A 20 -6.75 -17.77 -14.95
C MET A 20 -7.52 -18.54 -13.88
N MET A 21 -7.91 -17.91 -12.78
CA MET A 21 -8.62 -18.48 -11.63
C MET A 21 -7.81 -19.53 -10.83
N PHE A 22 -6.57 -19.85 -11.20
CA PHE A 22 -5.74 -20.88 -10.57
C PHE A 22 -4.67 -20.32 -9.66
N THR A 23 -3.76 -19.52 -10.21
CA THR A 23 -2.58 -19.02 -9.50
C THR A 23 -2.72 -17.54 -9.16
N LYS A 24 -2.01 -17.15 -8.12
CA LYS A 24 -1.89 -15.74 -7.75
C LYS A 24 -0.59 -15.18 -8.33
N VAL A 25 -0.72 -14.15 -9.17
CA VAL A 25 0.42 -13.32 -9.56
C VAL A 25 0.65 -12.32 -8.45
N ARG A 26 1.88 -12.32 -7.90
CA ARG A 26 2.31 -11.38 -6.87
C ARG A 26 3.24 -10.35 -7.47
N GLY A 27 3.13 -9.13 -6.98
CA GLY A 27 4.00 -8.04 -7.37
C GLY A 27 4.24 -7.09 -6.21
N ARG A 28 5.10 -6.12 -6.47
CA ARG A 28 5.44 -5.06 -5.53
C ARG A 28 5.67 -3.76 -6.27
N PHE A 29 5.71 -2.67 -5.52
CA PHE A 29 6.22 -1.38 -5.98
C PHE A 29 7.57 -1.13 -5.34
N THR A 30 8.57 -0.79 -6.14
CA THR A 30 9.96 -0.65 -5.67
C THR A 30 10.33 0.80 -5.29
N ARG A 31 9.53 1.79 -5.69
CA ARG A 31 9.73 3.20 -5.34
C ARG A 31 8.45 3.80 -4.79
N TRP A 32 8.52 4.22 -3.54
CA TRP A 32 7.43 4.87 -2.84
C TRP A 32 7.99 5.60 -1.61
N SER A 33 7.21 6.50 -1.05
CA SER A 33 7.54 7.26 0.16
C SER A 33 6.30 7.43 1.02
N GLY A 34 6.48 7.75 2.28
CA GLY A 34 5.38 8.01 3.17
C GLY A 34 5.79 8.70 4.45
N GLU A 35 4.83 9.37 5.04
CA GLU A 35 4.93 9.99 6.36
C GLU A 35 3.88 9.40 7.28
N LEU A 36 4.28 9.15 8.52
CA LEU A 36 3.42 8.65 9.57
C LEU A 36 3.43 9.64 10.74
N ARG A 37 2.26 10.10 11.15
CA ARG A 37 2.04 10.78 12.42
C ARG A 37 1.55 9.74 13.40
N PHE A 38 2.30 9.51 14.44
CA PHE A 38 2.02 8.39 15.33
C PHE A 38 2.36 8.73 16.77
N ASP A 39 1.43 8.41 17.66
CA ASP A 39 1.63 8.42 19.11
C ASP A 39 1.02 7.14 19.68
N PRO A 40 1.82 6.24 20.28
CA PRO A 40 1.31 5.00 20.85
C PRO A 40 0.36 5.23 22.05
N SER A 41 0.36 6.42 22.64
CA SER A 41 -0.58 6.79 23.71
C SER A 41 -1.91 7.37 23.22
N ASP A 42 -1.98 7.71 21.92
CA ASP A 42 -3.16 8.29 21.28
C ASP A 42 -3.28 7.80 19.83
N LEU A 43 -3.50 6.50 19.65
CA LEU A 43 -3.62 5.85 18.34
C LEU A 43 -4.68 6.49 17.45
N PRO A 44 -5.87 6.87 17.94
CA PRO A 44 -6.88 7.50 17.09
C PRO A 44 -6.46 8.83 16.44
N SER A 45 -5.50 9.55 17.01
CA SER A 45 -4.99 10.79 16.41
C SER A 45 -3.89 10.56 15.37
N SER A 46 -3.50 9.31 15.16
CA SER A 46 -2.50 8.91 14.16
C SER A 46 -2.99 9.11 12.72
N GLY A 47 -2.06 9.22 11.79
CA GLY A 47 -2.38 9.34 10.37
C GLY A 47 -1.19 8.96 9.50
N VAL A 48 -1.49 8.48 8.29
CA VAL A 48 -0.48 8.08 7.31
C VAL A 48 -0.81 8.62 5.93
N GLU A 49 0.23 9.07 5.24
CA GLU A 49 0.17 9.44 3.81
C GLU A 49 1.26 8.66 3.07
N ILE A 50 0.89 8.03 1.96
CA ILE A 50 1.81 7.23 1.13
C ILE A 50 1.65 7.67 -0.32
N THR A 51 2.77 7.84 -1.00
CA THR A 51 2.84 8.08 -2.44
C THR A 51 3.71 7.01 -3.09
N ILE A 52 3.16 6.32 -4.07
CA ILE A 52 3.81 5.22 -4.79
C ILE A 52 4.04 5.64 -6.23
N ASP A 53 5.26 5.45 -6.73
CA ASP A 53 5.57 5.56 -8.16
C ASP A 53 4.93 4.36 -8.90
N ALA A 54 3.88 4.63 -9.67
CA ALA A 54 3.18 3.60 -10.42
C ALA A 54 4.07 2.87 -11.43
N GLY A 55 5.07 3.55 -11.98
CA GLY A 55 6.06 2.98 -12.89
C GLY A 55 7.04 2.02 -12.23
N SER A 56 7.09 1.97 -10.90
CA SER A 56 7.95 1.07 -10.13
C SER A 56 7.34 -0.33 -9.91
N ILE A 57 6.22 -0.64 -10.55
CA ILE A 57 5.60 -1.96 -10.47
C ILE A 57 6.56 -3.06 -10.95
N ASP A 58 6.68 -4.11 -10.17
CA ASP A 58 7.57 -5.25 -10.42
C ASP A 58 6.87 -6.56 -10.06
N THR A 59 6.59 -7.38 -11.06
CA THR A 59 6.01 -8.73 -10.91
C THR A 59 7.01 -9.84 -11.24
N GLY A 60 8.28 -9.48 -11.51
CA GLY A 60 9.32 -10.42 -11.90
C GLY A 60 9.31 -10.82 -13.37
N ASP A 61 8.49 -10.17 -14.20
CA ASP A 61 8.36 -10.41 -15.63
C ASP A 61 8.25 -9.07 -16.37
N ALA A 62 9.28 -8.74 -17.14
CA ALA A 62 9.39 -7.42 -17.80
C ALA A 62 8.28 -7.16 -18.83
N GLN A 63 7.81 -8.19 -19.53
CA GLN A 63 6.71 -8.05 -20.50
C GLN A 63 5.39 -7.76 -19.79
N ARG A 64 5.11 -8.48 -18.72
CA ARG A 64 3.92 -8.25 -17.90
C ARG A 64 3.97 -6.87 -17.24
N ASP A 65 5.10 -6.47 -16.70
CA ASP A 65 5.27 -5.15 -16.08
C ASP A 65 5.06 -4.03 -17.09
N GLY A 66 5.55 -4.18 -18.32
CA GLY A 66 5.27 -3.26 -19.42
C GLY A 66 3.79 -3.13 -19.74
N HIS A 67 3.06 -4.24 -19.78
CA HIS A 67 1.61 -4.25 -20.00
C HIS A 67 0.85 -3.60 -18.83
N LEU A 68 1.25 -3.86 -17.59
CA LEU A 68 0.64 -3.24 -16.41
C LEU A 68 0.83 -1.71 -16.35
N LYS A 69 1.90 -1.20 -16.95
CA LYS A 69 2.15 0.25 -17.06
C LYS A 69 1.39 0.91 -18.22
N SER A 70 0.89 0.14 -19.16
CA SER A 70 0.21 0.63 -20.36
C SER A 70 -1.18 1.18 -20.07
N ALA A 71 -1.79 1.78 -21.08
CA ALA A 71 -3.16 2.31 -21.02
C ALA A 71 -4.23 1.24 -20.74
N ASP A 72 -3.92 -0.06 -20.92
CA ASP A 72 -4.79 -1.17 -20.55
C ASP A 72 -4.96 -1.31 -19.02
N PHE A 73 -3.99 -0.83 -18.24
CA PHE A 73 -3.98 -0.93 -16.80
C PHE A 73 -3.68 0.42 -16.11
N LEU A 74 -2.50 0.60 -15.53
CA LEU A 74 -2.19 1.76 -14.70
C LEU A 74 -2.02 3.06 -15.48
N ASP A 75 -1.70 2.98 -16.77
CA ASP A 75 -1.46 4.15 -17.64
C ASP A 75 -0.49 5.15 -16.96
N THR A 76 0.70 4.66 -16.65
CA THR A 76 1.66 5.38 -15.78
C THR A 76 2.18 6.68 -16.40
N GLU A 77 2.04 6.88 -17.69
CA GLU A 77 2.37 8.16 -18.36
C GLU A 77 1.38 9.25 -17.98
N LYS A 78 0.09 8.92 -17.86
CA LYS A 78 -0.95 9.87 -17.43
C LYS A 78 -1.13 9.91 -15.92
N PHE A 79 -0.96 8.78 -15.25
CA PHE A 79 -1.17 8.60 -13.82
C PHE A 79 0.10 8.05 -13.16
N PRO A 80 1.13 8.87 -12.96
CA PRO A 80 2.45 8.41 -12.50
C PRO A 80 2.47 7.98 -11.04
N ALA A 81 1.47 8.31 -10.24
CA ALA A 81 1.45 8.01 -8.82
C ALA A 81 0.15 7.34 -8.37
N LEU A 82 0.28 6.41 -7.41
CA LEU A 82 -0.80 5.97 -6.54
C LEU A 82 -0.63 6.66 -5.20
N THR A 83 -1.72 7.06 -4.57
CA THR A 83 -1.67 7.74 -3.27
C THR A 83 -2.66 7.13 -2.30
N PHE A 84 -2.27 7.07 -1.02
CA PHE A 84 -3.17 6.75 0.08
C PHE A 84 -3.04 7.82 1.15
N ARG A 85 -4.18 8.27 1.68
CA ARG A 85 -4.26 9.18 2.81
C ARG A 85 -5.30 8.67 3.79
N SER A 86 -4.89 8.44 5.03
CA SER A 86 -5.81 8.05 6.09
C SER A 86 -6.75 9.20 6.48
N THR A 87 -7.99 8.86 6.78
CA THR A 87 -9.03 9.80 7.24
C THR A 87 -9.49 9.51 8.66
N ASP A 88 -9.33 8.26 9.13
CA ASP A 88 -9.71 7.83 10.45
C ASP A 88 -8.86 6.63 10.89
N VAL A 89 -8.51 6.58 12.17
CA VAL A 89 -7.81 5.45 12.80
C VAL A 89 -8.56 5.03 14.03
N GLN A 90 -9.01 3.79 14.07
CA GLN A 90 -9.69 3.18 15.21
C GLN A 90 -8.76 2.19 15.89
N ASP A 91 -8.60 2.36 17.21
CA ASP A 91 -7.92 1.38 18.05
C ASP A 91 -8.90 0.25 18.42
N LEU A 92 -8.57 -0.96 18.01
CA LEU A 92 -9.38 -2.16 18.30
C LEU A 92 -8.83 -2.95 19.49
N GLY A 93 -7.78 -2.45 20.13
CA GLY A 93 -7.08 -3.12 21.23
C GLY A 93 -6.01 -4.10 20.76
N GLU A 94 -5.12 -4.46 21.67
CA GLU A 94 -4.04 -5.44 21.44
C GLU A 94 -3.14 -5.14 20.21
N GLY A 95 -2.94 -3.85 19.91
CA GLY A 95 -2.16 -3.40 18.75
C GLY A 95 -2.90 -3.47 17.41
N LYS A 96 -4.15 -3.92 17.39
CA LYS A 96 -4.97 -3.99 16.17
C LYS A 96 -5.61 -2.64 15.89
N LEU A 97 -5.53 -2.21 14.65
CA LEU A 97 -6.04 -0.93 14.17
C LEU A 97 -6.92 -1.14 12.94
N ARG A 98 -7.92 -0.29 12.81
CA ARG A 98 -8.66 -0.12 11.56
C ARG A 98 -8.35 1.27 11.02
N VAL A 99 -7.77 1.34 9.83
CA VAL A 99 -7.37 2.58 9.18
C VAL A 99 -8.25 2.81 7.97
N SER A 100 -9.14 3.78 8.04
CA SER A 100 -9.93 4.24 6.89
C SER A 100 -9.16 5.32 6.15
N GLY A 101 -9.29 5.37 4.84
CA GLY A 101 -8.62 6.37 4.04
C GLY A 101 -9.11 6.42 2.60
N GLU A 102 -8.50 7.31 1.85
CA GLU A 102 -8.74 7.50 0.43
C GLU A 102 -7.56 6.95 -0.37
N LEU A 103 -7.85 6.01 -1.27
CA LEU A 103 -6.88 5.43 -2.19
C LEU A 103 -7.15 5.96 -3.60
N THR A 104 -6.12 6.49 -4.24
CA THR A 104 -6.17 6.95 -5.62
C THR A 104 -5.32 6.05 -6.49
N ILE A 105 -5.94 5.45 -7.50
CA ILE A 105 -5.31 4.65 -8.55
C ILE A 105 -5.89 5.08 -9.88
N HIS A 106 -5.06 5.24 -10.90
CA HIS A 106 -5.51 5.56 -12.26
C HIS A 106 -6.39 6.84 -12.29
N GLY A 107 -6.06 7.82 -11.46
CA GLY A 107 -6.81 9.07 -11.34
C GLY A 107 -8.17 8.94 -10.64
N VAL A 108 -8.53 7.78 -10.14
CA VAL A 108 -9.80 7.51 -9.44
C VAL A 108 -9.56 7.34 -7.96
N THR A 109 -10.26 8.12 -7.13
CA THR A 109 -10.18 8.04 -5.67
C THR A 109 -11.38 7.30 -5.10
N ARG A 110 -11.12 6.32 -4.23
CA ARG A 110 -12.14 5.53 -3.53
C ARG A 110 -11.80 5.39 -2.06
N PRO A 111 -12.81 5.34 -1.18
CA PRO A 111 -12.59 5.00 0.21
C PRO A 111 -12.18 3.53 0.34
N VAL A 112 -11.17 3.27 1.18
CA VAL A 112 -10.73 1.92 1.53
C VAL A 112 -10.51 1.82 3.02
N VAL A 113 -10.55 0.60 3.55
CA VAL A 113 -10.28 0.29 4.95
C VAL A 113 -9.15 -0.72 5.01
N LEU A 114 -8.11 -0.40 5.76
CA LEU A 114 -6.99 -1.28 6.04
C LEU A 114 -7.18 -1.94 7.42
N ASP A 115 -7.00 -3.25 7.48
CA ASP A 115 -6.77 -3.94 8.75
C ASP A 115 -5.27 -3.85 9.04
N ALA A 116 -4.92 -3.14 10.10
CA ALA A 116 -3.54 -2.86 10.47
C ALA A 116 -3.19 -3.39 11.85
N GLU A 117 -1.91 -3.60 12.06
CA GLU A 117 -1.36 -4.04 13.33
C GLU A 117 -0.11 -3.19 13.65
N TYR A 118 -0.06 -2.68 14.87
CA TYR A 118 1.12 -2.06 15.44
C TYR A 118 1.94 -3.14 16.15
N ALA A 119 3.12 -3.43 15.61
CA ALA A 119 3.99 -4.51 16.08
C ALA A 119 4.87 -4.09 17.26
N GLY A 120 4.87 -2.81 17.62
CA GLY A 120 5.65 -2.30 18.73
C GLY A 120 6.73 -1.29 18.33
N ARG A 121 7.48 -0.83 19.32
CA ARG A 121 8.55 0.14 19.18
C ARG A 121 9.84 -0.43 19.76
N VAL A 122 10.95 -0.18 19.09
CA VAL A 122 12.29 -0.59 19.51
C VAL A 122 13.27 0.57 19.30
N LYS A 123 14.37 0.55 20.02
CA LYS A 123 15.51 1.43 19.76
C LYS A 123 16.56 0.63 18.99
N ASP A 124 16.99 1.14 17.83
CA ASP A 124 18.02 0.48 17.04
C ASP A 124 19.42 0.66 17.66
N PRO A 125 20.45 -0.08 17.20
CA PRO A 125 21.82 0.04 17.74
C PRO A 125 22.46 1.43 17.59
N TRP A 126 21.90 2.26 16.71
CA TRP A 126 22.38 3.64 16.49
C TRP A 126 21.60 4.69 17.30
N GLY A 127 20.64 4.24 18.10
CA GLY A 127 19.87 5.10 19.00
C GLY A 127 18.59 5.69 18.41
N ASN A 128 18.19 5.28 17.22
CA ASN A 128 16.93 5.73 16.62
C ASN A 128 15.74 4.93 17.17
N ASP A 129 14.66 5.62 17.42
CA ASP A 129 13.39 4.96 17.73
C ASP A 129 12.74 4.47 16.44
N ARG A 130 12.39 3.19 16.39
CA ARG A 130 11.71 2.53 15.27
C ARG A 130 10.38 1.94 15.71
N ALA A 131 9.40 1.99 14.82
CA ALA A 131 8.08 1.41 15.03
C ALA A 131 7.71 0.54 13.83
N GLY A 132 7.15 -0.64 14.09
CA GLY A 132 6.73 -1.60 13.07
C GLY A 132 5.21 -1.66 12.91
N PHE A 133 4.76 -1.77 11.66
CA PHE A 133 3.35 -1.90 11.30
C PHE A 133 3.18 -2.92 10.19
N ALA A 134 2.08 -3.64 10.21
CA ALA A 134 1.60 -4.43 9.09
C ALA A 134 0.19 -4.00 8.75
N ALA A 135 -0.19 -4.03 7.48
CA ALA A 135 -1.55 -3.73 7.07
C ALA A 135 -1.95 -4.55 5.85
N ARG A 136 -3.23 -4.85 5.73
CA ARG A 136 -3.79 -5.56 4.59
C ARG A 136 -5.15 -5.01 4.22
N THR A 137 -5.47 -5.11 2.94
CA THR A 137 -6.80 -4.85 2.41
C THR A 137 -7.00 -5.62 1.10
N ALA A 138 -8.21 -5.58 0.59
CA ALA A 138 -8.52 -6.05 -0.75
C ALA A 138 -9.41 -5.01 -1.43
N ILE A 139 -9.18 -4.79 -2.71
CA ILE A 139 -9.95 -3.88 -3.55
C ILE A 139 -10.47 -4.60 -4.79
N ASP A 140 -11.50 -4.06 -5.41
CA ASP A 140 -11.89 -4.41 -6.78
C ASP A 140 -11.23 -3.41 -7.73
N ARG A 141 -10.35 -3.88 -8.60
CA ARG A 141 -9.62 -3.03 -9.55
C ARG A 141 -10.54 -2.28 -10.51
N THR A 142 -11.72 -2.83 -10.79
CA THR A 142 -12.69 -2.19 -11.69
C THR A 142 -13.31 -0.93 -11.11
N ASP A 143 -13.34 -0.79 -9.78
CA ASP A 143 -13.76 0.42 -9.10
C ASP A 143 -12.83 1.62 -9.38
N PHE A 144 -11.60 1.34 -9.78
CA PHE A 144 -10.58 2.32 -10.18
C PHE A 144 -10.45 2.47 -11.71
N GLY A 145 -11.37 1.89 -12.47
CA GLY A 145 -11.35 1.96 -13.92
C GLY A 145 -10.38 0.99 -14.59
N LEU A 146 -9.76 0.08 -13.87
CA LEU A 146 -8.83 -0.93 -14.37
C LEU A 146 -9.64 -2.15 -14.87
N ARG A 147 -10.16 -2.09 -16.10
CA ARG A 147 -11.17 -3.02 -16.62
C ARG A 147 -10.65 -4.01 -17.64
N TRP A 148 -9.41 -3.84 -18.12
CA TRP A 148 -8.88 -4.76 -19.13
C TRP A 148 -8.97 -6.21 -18.69
N ASN A 149 -9.42 -7.07 -19.60
CA ASN A 149 -9.48 -8.51 -19.39
C ASN A 149 -9.55 -9.24 -20.72
N GLN A 150 -9.48 -10.56 -20.67
CA GLN A 150 -9.68 -11.44 -21.80
C GLN A 150 -10.48 -12.65 -21.34
N ALA A 151 -11.55 -12.97 -22.08
CA ALA A 151 -12.33 -14.17 -21.84
C ALA A 151 -11.53 -15.42 -22.23
N LEU A 152 -11.65 -16.48 -21.44
CA LEU A 152 -11.04 -17.78 -21.70
C LEU A 152 -12.02 -18.66 -22.51
N GLU A 153 -11.51 -19.48 -23.44
CA GLU A 153 -12.33 -20.41 -24.24
C GLU A 153 -13.07 -21.42 -23.34
N THR A 154 -12.49 -21.78 -22.24
CA THR A 154 -13.06 -22.72 -21.26
C THR A 154 -14.05 -22.07 -20.28
N GLY A 155 -14.34 -20.78 -20.45
CA GLY A 155 -15.12 -19.97 -19.53
C GLY A 155 -14.25 -19.31 -18.44
N GLY A 156 -14.70 -18.15 -17.94
CA GLY A 156 -13.98 -17.34 -16.98
C GLY A 156 -13.12 -16.26 -17.62
N LEU A 157 -12.33 -15.58 -16.80
CA LEU A 157 -11.53 -14.41 -17.19
C LEU A 157 -10.04 -14.64 -16.88
N LEU A 158 -9.18 -14.01 -17.69
CA LEU A 158 -7.74 -14.10 -17.56
C LEU A 158 -7.23 -13.48 -16.25
N VAL A 159 -7.75 -12.32 -15.87
CA VAL A 159 -7.33 -11.54 -14.70
C VAL A 159 -8.49 -11.36 -13.72
N GLY A 160 -8.28 -11.71 -12.46
CA GLY A 160 -9.26 -11.49 -11.39
C GLY A 160 -9.48 -9.99 -11.12
N ASN A 161 -10.65 -9.66 -10.58
CA ASN A 161 -10.99 -8.28 -10.21
C ASN A 161 -10.47 -7.91 -8.81
N LYS A 162 -10.42 -8.90 -7.90
CA LYS A 162 -9.93 -8.69 -6.55
C LYS A 162 -8.41 -8.56 -6.55
N VAL A 163 -7.92 -7.46 -5.99
CA VAL A 163 -6.51 -7.22 -5.71
C VAL A 163 -6.30 -7.23 -4.19
N GLU A 164 -5.51 -8.16 -3.71
CA GLU A 164 -5.08 -8.19 -2.32
C GLU A 164 -3.84 -7.31 -2.16
N ILE A 165 -3.82 -6.47 -1.11
CA ILE A 165 -2.73 -5.53 -0.82
C ILE A 165 -2.21 -5.83 0.57
N GLU A 166 -0.89 -5.95 0.69
CA GLU A 166 -0.18 -6.17 1.95
C GLU A 166 0.94 -5.14 2.10
N LEU A 167 1.03 -4.58 3.27
CA LEU A 167 2.03 -3.57 3.65
C LEU A 167 2.79 -4.06 4.87
N GLU A 168 4.10 -3.96 4.82
CA GLU A 168 4.98 -4.07 5.97
C GLU A 168 5.76 -2.76 6.07
N LEU A 169 5.58 -2.03 7.16
CA LEU A 169 6.16 -0.71 7.33
C LEU A 169 7.03 -0.66 8.58
N GLU A 170 8.24 -0.17 8.41
CA GLU A 170 9.12 0.26 9.47
C GLU A 170 9.28 1.77 9.41
N ALA A 171 8.98 2.44 10.50
CA ALA A 171 9.09 3.89 10.59
C ALA A 171 10.15 4.30 11.59
N VAL A 172 10.87 5.36 11.28
CA VAL A 172 11.90 5.96 12.15
C VAL A 172 11.39 7.29 12.65
N ALA A 173 11.47 7.52 13.95
CA ALA A 173 11.11 8.81 14.54
C ALA A 173 12.01 9.91 13.96
N ALA A 174 11.39 11.01 13.50
CA ALA A 174 12.15 12.20 13.13
C ALA A 174 12.95 12.66 14.35
N ALA A 175 14.23 12.97 14.16
CA ALA A 175 15.04 13.55 15.21
C ALA A 175 14.32 14.80 15.75
N ALA A 176 14.17 14.89 17.08
CA ALA A 176 13.61 16.08 17.68
C ALA A 176 14.42 17.29 17.18
N LYS A 177 13.75 18.22 16.50
CA LYS A 177 14.41 19.48 16.13
C LYS A 177 14.91 20.08 17.42
N ALA A 178 16.24 20.19 17.58
CA ALA A 178 16.83 20.93 18.68
C ALA A 178 16.24 22.35 18.66
N ALA A 179 15.64 22.72 19.79
CA ALA A 179 15.04 24.03 19.95
C ALA A 179 16.13 25.11 19.98
#